data_d87f5f0c94593bcf4c2d3ca4cccb3c49
#
_entry.id   d87f5f0c94593bcf4c2d3ca4cccb3c49
#
_cell.length_a   1.000
_cell.length_b   1.000
_cell.length_c   1.000
_cell.angle_alpha   90.00
_cell.angle_beta   90.00
_cell.angle_gamma   90.00
#
_symmetry.space_group_name_H-M   'P 1'
#
loop_
_entity.id
_entity.type
_entity.pdbx_description
1 polymer ?
#
loop_
_entity_poly.entity_id
_entity_poly.type
_entity_poly.pdbx_seq_one_letter_code
_entity_poly.pdbx_strand_id
1 'polypeptide(L)'
;AVHAIADLAKQPVPDVVNDVYHVNDLTFGPKYFIPKPVDPRLITEVSAAVAKAAMESGVARTPIKDWEKYKQELRQLLGQETKLTRKLHDTARLHPQRVVFAEGGNPTMLKAAVQAKNEGICEPILLGNPDRLNRVASRLKLDLSNIEIVDMRADNEQGRRAKFAKHLAEKRAREGYSFEEAYDKMYERNYFGMSMVEQGDADAFITGLYTKYSNTIKVAKDVIGIRDEYKTFGTMHILNTQKGVYYIADTLINRHPDEDVLTDIAKLSAGTVKFFNEEPVMAMLSYSNFGTDAIGSPIKVKKAVAEMQKEFPDLAIDGEMQVNYALNKDLRDEKYPFSRLKGKDVNTLVFPNLSSANGAYKLLQGLNPEAEIIGPIQMGLNKPIHFTDSESSVQDIVNITAVAVIDAYVEKIKNQK
;
A
#
# COMPACT_ATOMS: atom_id res chain seq x y z
N ALA A 1 26.42 -3.15 24.17
CA ALA A 1 25.67 -1.88 23.96
C ALA A 1 26.51 -0.87 23.17
N VAL A 2 27.72 -0.45 23.64
CA VAL A 2 28.48 0.65 23.02
C VAL A 2 28.76 0.42 21.54
N HIS A 3 29.23 -0.74 21.15
CA HIS A 3 29.49 -1.09 19.74
C HIS A 3 28.20 -1.07 18.92
N ALA A 4 27.11 -1.63 19.44
CA ALA A 4 25.82 -1.64 18.74
C ALA A 4 25.27 -0.22 18.52
N ILE A 5 25.41 0.68 19.50
CA ILE A 5 25.03 2.09 19.38
C ILE A 5 25.88 2.80 18.32
N ALA A 6 27.21 2.56 18.34
CA ALA A 6 28.13 3.15 17.37
C ALA A 6 27.87 2.67 15.93
N ASP A 7 27.55 1.39 15.76
CA ASP A 7 27.21 0.80 14.45
C ASP A 7 25.87 1.28 13.96
N LEU A 8 24.86 1.40 14.84
CA LEU A 8 23.55 1.94 14.51
C LEU A 8 23.62 3.41 14.05
N ALA A 9 24.50 4.21 14.67
CA ALA A 9 24.67 5.62 14.28
C ALA A 9 25.17 5.78 12.83
N LYS A 10 25.88 4.78 12.30
CA LYS A 10 26.41 4.80 10.91
C LYS A 10 25.38 4.40 9.86
N GLN A 11 24.26 3.80 10.28
CA GLN A 11 23.19 3.40 9.39
C GLN A 11 22.32 4.61 9.00
N PRO A 12 21.54 4.54 7.89
CA PRO A 12 20.59 5.59 7.52
C PRO A 12 19.62 5.89 8.68
N VAL A 13 19.39 7.18 8.93
CA VAL A 13 18.50 7.62 10.02
C VAL A 13 17.05 7.47 9.59
N PRO A 14 16.16 6.84 10.38
CA PRO A 14 14.73 6.78 10.09
C PRO A 14 14.09 8.16 10.04
N ASP A 15 13.11 8.32 9.13
CA ASP A 15 12.44 9.62 8.95
C ASP A 15 11.69 10.06 10.23
N VAL A 16 11.14 9.14 11.02
CA VAL A 16 10.55 9.45 12.33
C VAL A 16 11.50 10.22 13.27
N VAL A 17 12.80 9.95 13.18
CA VAL A 17 13.81 10.70 13.97
C VAL A 17 14.01 12.10 13.39
N ASN A 18 14.03 12.22 12.06
CA ASN A 18 14.12 13.50 11.37
C ASN A 18 12.91 14.39 11.70
N ASP A 19 11.71 13.82 11.69
CA ASP A 19 10.44 14.52 11.96
C ASP A 19 10.38 15.06 13.39
N VAL A 20 10.72 14.23 14.38
CA VAL A 20 10.72 14.64 15.80
C VAL A 20 11.71 15.77 16.07
N TYR A 21 12.83 15.79 15.36
CA TYR A 21 13.84 16.85 15.53
C TYR A 21 13.71 18.00 14.51
N HIS A 22 12.64 17.97 13.65
CA HIS A 22 12.36 18.99 12.63
C HIS A 22 13.56 19.25 11.69
N VAL A 23 14.20 18.17 11.24
CA VAL A 23 15.34 18.17 10.31
C VAL A 23 15.09 17.14 9.22
N ASN A 24 15.75 17.30 8.05
CA ASN A 24 15.44 16.46 6.88
C ASN A 24 16.61 15.55 6.44
N ASP A 25 17.78 15.66 7.07
CA ASP A 25 19.02 15.11 6.54
C ASP A 25 20.02 14.62 7.61
N LEU A 26 19.53 14.15 8.74
CA LEU A 26 20.42 13.57 9.76
C LEU A 26 21.21 12.39 9.17
N THR A 27 22.53 12.51 9.23
CA THR A 27 23.46 11.46 8.81
C THR A 27 24.62 11.40 9.79
N PHE A 28 25.28 10.25 9.88
CA PHE A 28 26.45 10.10 10.74
C PHE A 28 27.50 11.16 10.49
N GLY A 29 27.88 11.89 11.52
CA GLY A 29 28.83 13.00 11.49
C GLY A 29 28.85 13.78 12.80
N PRO A 30 29.48 14.96 12.83
CA PRO A 30 29.62 15.78 14.07
C PRO A 30 28.29 16.12 14.74
N LYS A 31 27.17 16.18 13.98
CA LYS A 31 25.83 16.49 14.49
C LYS A 31 25.01 15.26 14.84
N TYR A 32 25.44 14.05 14.39
CA TYR A 32 24.77 12.79 14.64
C TYR A 32 25.80 11.65 14.73
N PHE A 33 26.46 11.52 15.86
CA PHE A 33 27.43 10.44 16.15
C PHE A 33 26.88 9.40 17.14
N ILE A 34 25.74 9.68 17.75
CA ILE A 34 24.96 8.80 18.60
C ILE A 34 23.52 8.84 18.12
N PRO A 35 22.80 7.70 17.98
CA PRO A 35 21.39 7.68 17.66
C PRO A 35 20.58 8.50 18.67
N LYS A 36 19.57 9.21 18.19
CA LYS A 36 18.69 9.99 19.07
C LYS A 36 17.84 9.06 19.94
N PRO A 37 17.47 9.45 21.17
CA PRO A 37 16.68 8.61 22.09
C PRO A 37 15.34 8.11 21.53
N VAL A 38 14.76 8.84 20.55
CA VAL A 38 13.52 8.48 19.86
C VAL A 38 13.74 7.50 18.69
N ASP A 39 14.97 7.08 18.42
CA ASP A 39 15.24 6.13 17.34
C ASP A 39 14.70 4.74 17.74
N PRO A 40 13.68 4.24 17.04
CA PRO A 40 13.05 2.97 17.39
C PRO A 40 13.97 1.76 17.28
N ARG A 41 15.02 1.85 16.47
CA ARG A 41 16.00 0.78 16.29
C ARG A 41 16.85 0.54 17.54
N LEU A 42 16.91 1.51 18.46
CA LEU A 42 17.64 1.34 19.72
C LEU A 42 17.15 0.14 20.52
N ILE A 43 15.82 -0.02 20.63
CA ILE A 43 15.25 -1.14 21.39
C ILE A 43 15.49 -2.48 20.69
N THR A 44 15.41 -2.53 19.36
CA THR A 44 15.54 -3.78 18.61
C THR A 44 16.99 -4.20 18.42
N GLU A 45 17.86 -3.29 17.98
CA GLU A 45 19.22 -3.64 17.60
C GLU A 45 20.17 -3.66 18.81
N VAL A 46 20.06 -2.65 19.69
CA VAL A 46 20.95 -2.58 20.85
C VAL A 46 20.58 -3.63 21.88
N SER A 47 19.28 -3.85 22.17
CA SER A 47 18.86 -4.89 23.09
C SER A 47 19.22 -6.29 22.59
N ALA A 48 19.04 -6.56 21.28
CA ALA A 48 19.44 -7.84 20.69
C ALA A 48 20.96 -8.06 20.79
N ALA A 49 21.76 -7.04 20.50
CA ALA A 49 23.22 -7.13 20.61
C ALA A 49 23.69 -7.36 22.06
N VAL A 50 23.04 -6.73 23.03
CA VAL A 50 23.34 -6.94 24.46
C VAL A 50 22.94 -8.36 24.88
N ALA A 51 21.76 -8.83 24.49
CA ALA A 51 21.30 -10.18 24.79
C ALA A 51 22.24 -11.24 24.18
N LYS A 52 22.71 -11.03 22.94
CA LYS A 52 23.67 -11.91 22.29
C LYS A 52 25.00 -11.95 23.05
N ALA A 53 25.53 -10.79 23.43
CA ALA A 53 26.75 -10.72 24.21
C ALA A 53 26.62 -11.40 25.60
N ALA A 54 25.43 -11.28 26.24
CA ALA A 54 25.17 -11.97 27.51
C ALA A 54 25.15 -13.50 27.35
N MET A 55 24.66 -14.02 26.23
CA MET A 55 24.68 -15.45 25.94
C MET A 55 26.11 -15.93 25.66
N GLU A 56 26.87 -15.19 24.85
CA GLU A 56 28.25 -15.51 24.49
C GLU A 56 29.19 -15.49 25.71
N SER A 57 28.92 -14.60 26.67
CA SER A 57 29.70 -14.52 27.94
C SER A 57 29.23 -15.47 29.04
N GLY A 58 28.15 -16.22 28.80
CA GLY A 58 27.61 -17.21 29.75
C GLY A 58 26.84 -16.62 30.94
N VAL A 59 26.55 -15.31 30.94
CA VAL A 59 25.80 -14.66 32.02
C VAL A 59 24.27 -14.65 31.80
N ALA A 60 23.82 -15.07 30.62
CA ALA A 60 22.40 -15.14 30.32
C ALA A 60 21.72 -16.21 31.16
N ARG A 61 20.67 -15.83 31.90
CA ARG A 61 19.85 -16.76 32.72
C ARG A 61 18.91 -17.61 31.86
N THR A 62 18.41 -17.04 30.78
CA THR A 62 17.49 -17.71 29.85
C THR A 62 18.02 -17.54 28.43
N PRO A 63 18.40 -18.62 27.73
CA PRO A 63 18.93 -18.52 26.36
C PRO A 63 17.80 -18.21 25.37
N ILE A 64 18.07 -17.29 24.46
CA ILE A 64 17.19 -16.98 23.32
C ILE A 64 17.45 -18.01 22.22
N LYS A 65 16.42 -18.79 21.87
CA LYS A 65 16.53 -19.82 20.84
C LYS A 65 16.15 -19.31 19.46
N ASP A 66 15.22 -18.33 19.41
CA ASP A 66 14.68 -17.73 18.20
C ASP A 66 14.92 -16.21 18.25
N TRP A 67 15.90 -15.74 17.50
CA TRP A 67 16.28 -14.34 17.46
C TRP A 67 15.27 -13.47 16.72
N GLU A 68 14.63 -14.02 15.70
CA GLU A 68 13.59 -13.27 14.97
C GLU A 68 12.38 -13.03 15.86
N LYS A 69 11.94 -14.07 16.57
CA LYS A 69 10.87 -13.92 17.56
C LYS A 69 11.22 -12.91 18.66
N TYR A 70 12.43 -12.94 19.16
CA TYR A 70 12.88 -11.98 20.19
C TYR A 70 12.89 -10.54 19.68
N LYS A 71 13.42 -10.29 18.47
CA LYS A 71 13.35 -8.98 17.84
C LYS A 71 11.91 -8.53 17.60
N GLN A 72 11.01 -9.45 17.25
CA GLN A 72 9.58 -9.15 17.11
C GLN A 72 8.94 -8.73 18.44
N GLU A 73 9.25 -9.42 19.53
CA GLU A 73 8.78 -9.04 20.88
C GLU A 73 9.27 -7.64 21.26
N LEU A 74 10.49 -7.29 20.94
CA LEU A 74 11.04 -5.94 21.15
C LEU A 74 10.33 -4.87 20.32
N ARG A 75 10.00 -5.15 19.04
CA ARG A 75 9.23 -4.23 18.18
C ARG A 75 7.80 -4.01 18.73
N GLN A 76 7.19 -5.04 19.32
CA GLN A 76 5.86 -4.91 19.95
C GLN A 76 5.87 -3.93 21.13
N LEU A 77 6.97 -3.88 21.90
CA LEU A 77 7.11 -2.93 23.02
C LEU A 77 7.12 -1.46 22.55
N LEU A 78 7.48 -1.22 21.29
CA LEU A 78 7.47 0.12 20.69
C LEU A 78 6.09 0.56 20.19
N GLY A 79 5.12 -0.35 20.13
CA GLY A 79 3.82 -0.06 19.52
C GLY A 79 3.88 0.21 17.99
N GLN A 80 5.02 0.01 17.36
CA GLN A 80 5.27 0.41 15.97
C GLN A 80 4.85 -0.62 14.93
N GLU A 81 4.66 -1.85 15.32
CA GLU A 81 4.25 -2.92 14.42
C GLU A 81 2.99 -3.59 14.94
N THR A 82 1.89 -3.36 14.25
CA THR A 82 0.66 -4.04 14.60
C THR A 82 0.68 -5.49 14.12
N LYS A 83 -0.22 -6.31 14.65
CA LYS A 83 -0.39 -7.69 14.21
C LYS A 83 -0.66 -7.79 12.70
N LEU A 84 -1.35 -6.80 12.14
CA LEU A 84 -1.70 -6.74 10.72
C LEU A 84 -0.46 -6.52 9.85
N THR A 85 0.31 -5.45 10.12
CA THR A 85 1.53 -5.12 9.36
C THR A 85 2.56 -6.23 9.42
N ARG A 86 2.76 -6.81 10.61
CA ARG A 86 3.67 -7.95 10.76
C ARG A 86 3.24 -9.13 9.90
N LYS A 87 1.96 -9.55 9.96
CA LYS A 87 1.43 -10.65 9.13
C LYS A 87 1.63 -10.37 7.64
N LEU A 88 1.43 -9.10 7.24
CA LEU A 88 1.65 -8.64 5.87
C LEU A 88 3.13 -8.80 5.46
N HIS A 89 4.07 -8.28 6.25
CA HIS A 89 5.49 -8.38 5.97
C HIS A 89 6.00 -9.82 6.00
N ASP A 90 5.59 -10.62 6.98
CA ASP A 90 5.98 -12.04 7.08
C ASP A 90 5.47 -12.84 5.87
N THR A 91 4.26 -12.57 5.40
CA THR A 91 3.73 -13.22 4.20
C THR A 91 4.50 -12.80 2.94
N ALA A 92 4.85 -11.52 2.80
CA ALA A 92 5.63 -11.03 1.67
C ALA A 92 7.04 -11.65 1.63
N ARG A 93 7.70 -11.78 2.78
CA ARG A 93 9.03 -12.41 2.92
C ARG A 93 9.05 -13.87 2.48
N LEU A 94 7.95 -14.59 2.60
CA LEU A 94 7.86 -15.99 2.15
C LEU A 94 7.87 -16.12 0.61
N HIS A 95 7.47 -15.06 -0.10
CA HIS A 95 7.29 -15.10 -1.54
C HIS A 95 7.74 -13.79 -2.20
N PRO A 96 9.01 -13.36 -2.03
CA PRO A 96 9.49 -12.09 -2.58
C PRO A 96 9.31 -12.04 -4.10
N GLN A 97 8.94 -10.87 -4.61
CA GLN A 97 8.66 -10.60 -6.02
C GLN A 97 9.51 -9.44 -6.52
N ARG A 98 9.68 -9.35 -7.85
CA ARG A 98 10.37 -8.22 -8.49
C ARG A 98 9.45 -7.01 -8.56
N VAL A 99 9.79 -5.95 -7.84
CA VAL A 99 8.96 -4.74 -7.73
C VAL A 99 9.67 -3.56 -8.35
N VAL A 100 9.02 -2.91 -9.32
CA VAL A 100 9.52 -1.69 -9.95
C VAL A 100 9.14 -0.47 -9.11
N PHE A 101 10.14 0.32 -8.73
CA PHE A 101 9.98 1.62 -8.08
C PHE A 101 10.24 2.73 -9.11
N ALA A 102 9.17 3.39 -9.54
CA ALA A 102 9.23 4.33 -10.66
C ALA A 102 10.07 5.58 -10.39
N GLU A 103 10.13 6.00 -9.14
CA GLU A 103 10.72 7.26 -8.73
C GLU A 103 12.01 7.04 -7.94
N GLY A 104 12.90 6.15 -8.45
CA GLY A 104 14.15 5.76 -7.78
C GLY A 104 15.05 6.95 -7.40
N GLY A 105 14.94 8.07 -8.10
CA GLY A 105 15.67 9.30 -7.76
C GLY A 105 15.05 10.14 -6.62
N ASN A 106 13.88 9.73 -6.07
CA ASN A 106 13.30 10.33 -4.87
C ASN A 106 13.94 9.72 -3.62
N PRO A 107 14.41 10.52 -2.66
CA PRO A 107 15.05 10.02 -1.44
C PRO A 107 14.17 9.05 -0.62
N THR A 108 12.88 9.35 -0.46
CA THR A 108 11.93 8.53 0.30
C THR A 108 11.69 7.18 -0.41
N MET A 109 11.45 7.21 -1.73
CA MET A 109 11.29 6.00 -2.54
C MET A 109 12.54 5.13 -2.52
N LEU A 110 13.72 5.75 -2.64
CA LEU A 110 14.99 5.03 -2.61
C LEU A 110 15.25 4.34 -1.26
N LYS A 111 14.98 5.05 -0.15
CA LYS A 111 15.06 4.48 1.20
C LYS A 111 14.11 3.30 1.35
N ALA A 112 12.86 3.44 0.90
CA ALA A 112 11.85 2.40 0.99
C ALA A 112 12.24 1.14 0.18
N ALA A 113 12.74 1.31 -1.04
CA ALA A 113 13.21 0.19 -1.85
C ALA A 113 14.37 -0.57 -1.21
N VAL A 114 15.37 0.17 -0.67
CA VAL A 114 16.50 -0.43 0.04
C VAL A 114 16.05 -1.12 1.33
N GLN A 115 15.13 -0.51 2.09
CA GLN A 115 14.58 -1.10 3.30
C GLN A 115 13.80 -2.38 2.98
N ALA A 116 12.90 -2.36 1.99
CA ALA A 116 12.12 -3.53 1.58
C ALA A 116 13.02 -4.69 1.13
N LYS A 117 14.14 -4.40 0.45
CA LYS A 117 15.14 -5.39 0.10
C LYS A 117 15.83 -5.98 1.34
N ASN A 118 16.33 -5.11 2.22
CA ASN A 118 17.05 -5.53 3.43
C ASN A 118 16.16 -6.35 4.36
N GLU A 119 14.86 -6.08 4.37
CA GLU A 119 13.87 -6.85 5.11
C GLU A 119 13.42 -8.13 4.40
N GLY A 120 13.90 -8.39 3.17
CA GLY A 120 13.56 -9.57 2.39
C GLY A 120 12.13 -9.56 1.82
N ILE A 121 11.49 -8.39 1.75
CA ILE A 121 10.11 -8.24 1.27
C ILE A 121 10.05 -8.38 -0.26
N CYS A 122 10.99 -7.77 -1.00
CA CYS A 122 10.99 -7.80 -2.45
C CYS A 122 12.39 -7.76 -3.06
N GLU A 123 12.47 -8.03 -4.36
CA GLU A 123 13.61 -7.73 -5.22
C GLU A 123 13.31 -6.42 -5.96
N PRO A 124 13.86 -5.28 -5.53
CA PRO A 124 13.55 -3.99 -6.12
C PRO A 124 14.25 -3.76 -7.45
N ILE A 125 13.53 -3.12 -8.39
CA ILE A 125 14.05 -2.56 -9.64
C ILE A 125 13.81 -1.06 -9.60
N LEU A 126 14.89 -0.27 -9.66
CA LEU A 126 14.81 1.19 -9.59
C LEU A 126 14.80 1.80 -10.99
N LEU A 127 13.77 2.57 -11.34
CA LEU A 127 13.78 3.32 -12.60
C LEU A 127 14.49 4.67 -12.41
N GLY A 128 15.45 4.94 -13.29
CA GLY A 128 16.13 6.23 -13.34
C GLY A 128 17.58 6.14 -13.79
N ASN A 129 18.18 7.31 -13.96
CA ASN A 129 19.58 7.40 -14.37
C ASN A 129 20.52 6.91 -13.27
N PRO A 130 21.42 5.92 -13.53
CA PRO A 130 22.29 5.32 -12.53
C PRO A 130 23.18 6.32 -11.79
N ASP A 131 23.75 7.29 -12.49
CA ASP A 131 24.63 8.30 -11.87
C ASP A 131 23.88 9.19 -10.89
N ARG A 132 22.63 9.54 -11.23
CA ARG A 132 21.76 10.31 -10.34
C ARG A 132 21.37 9.49 -9.11
N LEU A 133 20.98 8.22 -9.29
CA LEU A 133 20.60 7.34 -8.18
C LEU A 133 21.80 7.11 -7.24
N ASN A 134 22.98 6.82 -7.78
CA ASN A 134 24.19 6.62 -6.99
C ASN A 134 24.59 7.87 -6.21
N ARG A 135 24.44 9.07 -6.77
CA ARG A 135 24.68 10.33 -6.04
C ARG A 135 23.72 10.51 -4.88
N VAL A 136 22.43 10.22 -5.07
CA VAL A 136 21.42 10.28 -3.99
C VAL A 136 21.72 9.24 -2.92
N ALA A 137 21.99 7.99 -3.32
CA ALA A 137 22.33 6.90 -2.42
C ALA A 137 23.58 7.20 -1.61
N SER A 138 24.66 7.70 -2.24
CA SER A 138 25.90 8.07 -1.54
C SER A 138 25.67 9.17 -0.49
N ARG A 139 24.84 10.17 -0.80
CA ARG A 139 24.46 11.20 0.16
C ARG A 139 23.69 10.64 1.36
N LEU A 140 22.81 9.67 1.10
CA LEU A 140 21.98 9.01 2.12
C LEU A 140 22.67 7.80 2.76
N LYS A 141 23.89 7.45 2.32
CA LYS A 141 24.65 6.27 2.76
C LYS A 141 23.91 4.95 2.54
N LEU A 142 23.18 4.85 1.44
CA LEU A 142 22.46 3.65 1.03
C LEU A 142 23.36 2.81 0.11
N ASP A 143 23.29 1.49 0.26
CA ASP A 143 23.97 0.54 -0.62
C ASP A 143 23.02 0.07 -1.73
N LEU A 144 23.41 0.30 -2.98
CA LEU A 144 22.67 -0.14 -4.18
C LEU A 144 23.35 -1.28 -4.92
N SER A 145 24.44 -1.86 -4.40
CA SER A 145 25.29 -2.82 -5.12
C SER A 145 24.53 -4.06 -5.65
N ASN A 146 23.44 -4.43 -5.00
CA ASN A 146 22.64 -5.59 -5.37
C ASN A 146 21.21 -5.22 -5.82
N ILE A 147 20.99 -3.99 -6.27
CA ILE A 147 19.68 -3.51 -6.77
C ILE A 147 19.78 -3.24 -8.26
N GLU A 148 18.86 -3.81 -9.03
CA GLU A 148 18.77 -3.55 -10.46
C GLU A 148 18.35 -2.09 -10.70
N ILE A 149 19.09 -1.39 -11.55
CA ILE A 149 18.78 -0.04 -11.99
C ILE A 149 18.53 -0.05 -13.49
N VAL A 150 17.38 0.48 -13.90
CA VAL A 150 16.98 0.55 -15.31
C VAL A 150 16.80 2.02 -15.70
N ASP A 151 17.65 2.51 -16.61
CA ASP A 151 17.46 3.82 -17.22
C ASP A 151 16.66 3.66 -18.53
N MET A 152 15.36 3.88 -18.46
CA MET A 152 14.46 3.76 -19.61
C MET A 152 14.83 4.66 -20.78
N ARG A 153 15.75 5.63 -20.61
CA ARG A 153 16.23 6.53 -21.66
C ARG A 153 17.55 6.09 -22.29
N ALA A 154 18.21 5.12 -21.69
CA ALA A 154 19.47 4.62 -22.19
C ALA A 154 19.32 3.87 -23.52
N ASP A 155 20.38 3.84 -24.33
CA ASP A 155 20.36 3.23 -25.66
C ASP A 155 20.13 1.71 -25.60
N ASN A 156 20.65 1.04 -24.58
CA ASN A 156 20.44 -0.40 -24.37
C ASN A 156 18.97 -0.77 -24.11
N GLU A 157 18.11 0.20 -23.75
CA GLU A 157 16.67 -0.01 -23.54
C GLU A 157 15.82 0.21 -24.81
N GLN A 158 16.44 0.54 -25.94
CA GLN A 158 15.74 0.77 -27.21
C GLN A 158 14.87 -0.44 -27.61
N GLY A 159 15.38 -1.64 -27.44
CA GLY A 159 14.65 -2.87 -27.77
C GLY A 159 13.41 -3.06 -26.89
N ARG A 160 13.53 -2.83 -25.57
CA ARG A 160 12.38 -2.90 -24.65
C ARG A 160 11.37 -1.78 -24.94
N ARG A 161 11.81 -0.54 -25.20
CA ARG A 161 10.91 0.54 -25.61
C ARG A 161 10.11 0.18 -26.84
N ALA A 162 10.75 -0.37 -27.87
CA ALA A 162 10.06 -0.77 -29.10
C ALA A 162 9.06 -1.92 -28.87
N LYS A 163 9.43 -2.94 -28.09
CA LYS A 163 8.54 -4.04 -27.68
C LYS A 163 7.31 -3.52 -26.94
N PHE A 164 7.51 -2.68 -25.93
CA PHE A 164 6.44 -2.13 -25.11
C PHE A 164 5.53 -1.19 -25.89
N ALA A 165 6.10 -0.34 -26.74
CA ALA A 165 5.35 0.55 -27.63
C ALA A 165 4.45 -0.21 -28.59
N LYS A 166 4.98 -1.27 -29.21
CA LYS A 166 4.21 -2.14 -30.11
C LYS A 166 3.00 -2.73 -29.37
N HIS A 167 3.23 -3.30 -28.19
CA HIS A 167 2.15 -3.87 -27.38
C HIS A 167 1.09 -2.82 -26.99
N LEU A 168 1.51 -1.62 -26.55
CA LEU A 168 0.59 -0.54 -26.18
C LEU A 168 -0.23 -0.08 -27.40
N ALA A 169 0.41 0.13 -28.55
CA ALA A 169 -0.27 0.54 -29.78
C ALA A 169 -1.28 -0.52 -30.25
N GLU A 170 -0.93 -1.82 -30.20
CA GLU A 170 -1.86 -2.91 -30.53
C GLU A 170 -3.03 -2.97 -29.56
N LYS A 171 -2.77 -2.88 -28.23
CA LYS A 171 -3.80 -2.91 -27.18
C LYS A 171 -4.78 -1.73 -27.26
N ARG A 172 -4.30 -0.55 -27.69
CA ARG A 172 -5.05 0.71 -27.76
C ARG A 172 -5.30 1.22 -29.19
N ALA A 173 -5.20 0.34 -30.19
CA ALA A 173 -5.37 0.70 -31.57
C ALA A 173 -6.73 1.38 -31.86
N ARG A 174 -7.81 0.93 -31.20
CA ARG A 174 -9.15 1.52 -31.35
C ARG A 174 -9.32 2.87 -30.64
N GLU A 175 -8.36 3.25 -29.77
CA GLU A 175 -8.29 4.54 -29.12
C GLU A 175 -7.37 5.52 -29.85
N GLY A 176 -6.84 5.12 -31.02
CA GLY A 176 -6.05 5.97 -31.91
C GLY A 176 -4.57 6.01 -31.61
N TYR A 177 -4.04 5.13 -30.77
CA TYR A 177 -2.60 5.07 -30.48
C TYR A 177 -1.82 4.58 -31.71
N SER A 178 -0.93 5.42 -32.24
CA SER A 178 0.09 5.00 -33.20
C SER A 178 1.29 4.36 -32.49
N PHE A 179 2.13 3.65 -33.26
CA PHE A 179 3.39 3.11 -32.72
C PHE A 179 4.33 4.24 -32.26
N GLU A 180 4.42 5.32 -33.03
CA GLU A 180 5.29 6.47 -32.74
C GLU A 180 4.88 7.15 -31.43
N GLU A 181 3.58 7.42 -31.25
CA GLU A 181 3.06 7.99 -29.99
C GLU A 181 3.28 7.06 -28.80
N ALA A 182 3.05 5.76 -28.98
CA ALA A 182 3.32 4.77 -27.95
C ALA A 182 4.82 4.68 -27.62
N TYR A 183 5.69 4.79 -28.62
CA TYR A 183 7.15 4.77 -28.41
C TYR A 183 7.63 6.00 -27.63
N ASP A 184 7.14 7.18 -27.95
CA ASP A 184 7.46 8.40 -27.20
C ASP A 184 7.02 8.31 -25.72
N LYS A 185 5.88 7.67 -25.46
CA LYS A 185 5.43 7.43 -24.07
C LYS A 185 6.36 6.52 -23.29
N MET A 186 7.12 5.64 -23.92
CA MET A 186 8.08 4.76 -23.22
C MET A 186 9.28 5.52 -22.62
N TYR A 187 9.45 6.81 -22.92
CA TYR A 187 10.39 7.68 -22.21
C TYR A 187 9.82 8.24 -20.87
N GLU A 188 8.54 7.98 -20.60
CA GLU A 188 7.89 8.31 -19.32
C GLU A 188 7.96 7.11 -18.37
N ARG A 189 8.40 7.35 -17.13
CA ARG A 189 8.66 6.28 -16.14
C ARG A 189 7.46 5.38 -15.86
N ASN A 190 6.25 5.96 -15.80
CA ASN A 190 5.05 5.20 -15.48
C ASN A 190 4.63 4.31 -16.65
N TYR A 191 4.71 4.79 -17.91
CA TYR A 191 4.45 3.97 -19.09
C TYR A 191 5.45 2.83 -19.19
N PHE A 192 6.74 3.11 -19.06
CA PHE A 192 7.79 2.11 -19.15
C PHE A 192 7.68 1.07 -18.03
N GLY A 193 7.58 1.53 -16.77
CA GLY A 193 7.56 0.63 -15.61
C GLY A 193 6.30 -0.24 -15.54
N MET A 194 5.12 0.31 -15.86
CA MET A 194 3.90 -0.48 -15.95
C MET A 194 3.97 -1.48 -17.13
N SER A 195 4.61 -1.11 -18.25
CA SER A 195 4.84 -2.03 -19.37
C SER A 195 5.80 -3.18 -18.99
N MET A 196 6.78 -2.95 -18.09
CA MET A 196 7.60 -4.03 -17.54
C MET A 196 6.73 -5.08 -16.85
N VAL A 197 5.76 -4.65 -16.04
CA VAL A 197 4.85 -5.56 -15.34
C VAL A 197 3.87 -6.23 -16.31
N GLU A 198 3.31 -5.50 -17.25
CA GLU A 198 2.40 -6.03 -18.28
C GLU A 198 3.07 -7.12 -19.12
N GLN A 199 4.35 -6.95 -19.45
CA GLN A 199 5.12 -7.88 -20.26
C GLN A 199 5.88 -8.96 -19.47
N GLY A 200 5.75 -8.98 -18.13
CA GLY A 200 6.36 -9.98 -17.25
C GLY A 200 7.86 -9.76 -16.97
N ASP A 201 8.41 -8.59 -17.31
CA ASP A 201 9.78 -8.22 -16.97
C ASP A 201 9.91 -7.88 -15.46
N ALA A 202 8.78 -7.58 -14.80
CA ALA A 202 8.64 -7.42 -13.36
C ALA A 202 7.27 -7.95 -12.90
N ASP A 203 7.04 -8.01 -11.59
CA ASP A 203 5.87 -8.65 -11.01
C ASP A 203 4.88 -7.64 -10.41
N ALA A 204 5.39 -6.48 -9.94
CA ALA A 204 4.59 -5.38 -9.41
C ALA A 204 5.25 -4.03 -9.66
N PHE A 205 4.47 -2.95 -9.48
CA PHE A 205 4.94 -1.58 -9.74
C PHE A 205 4.42 -0.61 -8.68
N ILE A 206 5.30 0.30 -8.23
CA ILE A 206 5.00 1.33 -7.23
C ILE A 206 5.43 2.71 -7.75
N THR A 207 4.54 3.71 -7.58
CA THR A 207 4.74 5.11 -7.94
C THR A 207 3.89 6.04 -7.06
N GLY A 208 4.05 7.37 -7.13
CA GLY A 208 3.08 8.31 -6.55
C GLY A 208 3.66 9.57 -5.92
N LEU A 209 4.97 9.63 -5.64
CA LEU A 209 5.57 10.77 -4.93
C LEU A 209 5.73 12.04 -5.79
N TYR A 210 5.90 11.90 -7.11
CA TYR A 210 6.13 13.03 -8.01
C TYR A 210 5.03 13.25 -9.04
N THR A 211 4.22 12.24 -9.32
CA THR A 211 3.25 12.28 -10.40
C THR A 211 1.86 12.64 -9.88
N LYS A 212 1.14 13.54 -10.57
CA LYS A 212 -0.27 13.79 -10.26
C LYS A 212 -1.05 12.50 -10.35
N TYR A 213 -1.83 12.18 -9.35
CA TYR A 213 -2.60 10.94 -9.23
C TYR A 213 -3.49 10.66 -10.47
N SER A 214 -4.12 11.71 -11.02
CA SER A 214 -4.93 11.59 -12.25
C SER A 214 -4.15 11.12 -13.48
N ASN A 215 -2.88 11.51 -13.61
CA ASN A 215 -2.03 11.04 -14.70
C ASN A 215 -1.65 9.58 -14.52
N THR A 216 -1.35 9.17 -13.30
CA THR A 216 -1.05 7.76 -12.98
C THR A 216 -2.23 6.85 -13.24
N ILE A 217 -3.45 7.28 -12.87
CA ILE A 217 -4.71 6.57 -13.20
C ILE A 217 -4.85 6.35 -14.71
N LYS A 218 -4.58 7.41 -15.50
CA LYS A 218 -4.64 7.30 -16.96
C LYS A 218 -3.66 6.26 -17.48
N VAL A 219 -2.39 6.32 -17.07
CA VAL A 219 -1.37 5.37 -17.51
C VAL A 219 -1.73 3.93 -17.11
N ALA A 220 -2.25 3.72 -15.89
CA ALA A 220 -2.69 2.40 -15.45
C ALA A 220 -3.82 1.85 -16.32
N LYS A 221 -4.79 2.69 -16.71
CA LYS A 221 -5.85 2.30 -17.64
C LYS A 221 -5.30 2.00 -19.03
N ASP A 222 -4.38 2.83 -19.54
CA ASP A 222 -3.82 2.70 -20.88
C ASP A 222 -2.97 1.41 -21.01
N VAL A 223 -2.09 1.15 -20.05
CA VAL A 223 -1.11 0.06 -20.13
C VAL A 223 -1.70 -1.25 -19.57
N ILE A 224 -2.20 -1.20 -18.34
CA ILE A 224 -2.64 -2.39 -17.59
C ILE A 224 -4.08 -2.75 -17.90
N GLY A 225 -4.98 -1.77 -17.81
CA GLY A 225 -6.42 -1.97 -17.93
C GLY A 225 -7.08 -2.44 -16.64
N ILE A 226 -8.40 -2.40 -16.67
CA ILE A 226 -9.28 -2.87 -15.60
C ILE A 226 -9.61 -4.33 -15.87
N ARG A 227 -9.81 -5.14 -14.85
CA ARG A 227 -10.28 -6.52 -15.00
C ARG A 227 -11.63 -6.54 -15.71
N ASP A 228 -11.80 -7.48 -16.65
CA ASP A 228 -12.95 -7.50 -17.57
C ASP A 228 -14.30 -7.61 -16.86
N GLU A 229 -14.33 -8.19 -15.66
CA GLU A 229 -15.53 -8.33 -14.85
C GLU A 229 -15.99 -7.03 -14.16
N TYR A 230 -15.20 -5.94 -14.23
CA TYR A 230 -15.51 -4.65 -13.59
C TYR A 230 -15.50 -3.48 -14.56
N LYS A 231 -16.35 -2.50 -14.33
CA LYS A 231 -16.40 -1.23 -15.08
C LYS A 231 -15.34 -0.23 -14.58
N THR A 232 -14.88 -0.42 -13.36
CA THR A 232 -13.94 0.49 -12.71
C THR A 232 -12.93 -0.26 -11.85
N PHE A 233 -11.91 0.46 -11.42
CA PHE A 233 -11.07 0.08 -10.30
C PHE A 233 -11.24 1.09 -9.17
N GLY A 234 -10.90 0.71 -7.95
CA GLY A 234 -11.06 1.54 -6.77
C GLY A 234 -9.83 1.51 -5.87
N THR A 235 -9.91 2.25 -4.78
CA THR A 235 -8.87 2.27 -3.75
C THR A 235 -9.43 2.02 -2.37
N MET A 236 -8.64 1.35 -1.55
CA MET A 236 -8.94 1.07 -0.17
C MET A 236 -7.83 1.58 0.74
N HIS A 237 -8.21 2.16 1.87
CA HIS A 237 -7.33 2.35 3.02
C HIS A 237 -7.76 1.41 4.15
N ILE A 238 -6.78 0.81 4.80
CA ILE A 238 -6.98 0.02 6.01
C ILE A 238 -6.56 0.89 7.18
N LEU A 239 -7.50 1.11 8.09
CA LEU A 239 -7.29 1.87 9.31
C LEU A 239 -7.26 0.92 10.51
N ASN A 240 -6.11 0.78 11.14
CA ASN A 240 -5.97 -0.02 12.34
C ASN A 240 -6.10 0.86 13.58
N THR A 241 -7.10 0.58 14.38
CA THR A 241 -7.45 1.36 15.57
C THR A 241 -7.52 0.48 16.82
N GLN A 242 -7.59 1.10 17.97
CA GLN A 242 -7.81 0.38 19.24
C GLN A 242 -9.15 -0.41 19.28
N LYS A 243 -10.12 -0.02 18.43
CA LYS A 243 -11.43 -0.70 18.33
C LYS A 243 -11.45 -1.84 17.30
N GLY A 244 -10.41 -1.95 16.48
CA GLY A 244 -10.31 -2.94 15.41
C GLY A 244 -9.80 -2.38 14.10
N VAL A 245 -9.78 -3.23 13.08
CA VAL A 245 -9.35 -2.90 11.73
C VAL A 245 -10.57 -2.51 10.89
N TYR A 246 -10.48 -1.37 10.22
CA TYR A 246 -11.52 -0.85 9.32
C TYR A 246 -11.00 -0.69 7.91
N TYR A 247 -11.78 -1.12 6.93
CA TYR A 247 -11.51 -1.03 5.50
C TYR A 247 -12.39 0.06 4.89
N ILE A 248 -11.79 1.09 4.32
CA ILE A 248 -12.49 2.29 3.81
C ILE A 248 -12.30 2.39 2.30
N ALA A 249 -13.39 2.43 1.52
CA ALA A 249 -13.40 2.51 0.05
C ALA A 249 -14.56 3.39 -0.46
N ASP A 250 -14.49 3.97 -1.66
CA ASP A 250 -13.34 4.24 -2.51
C ASP A 250 -12.73 5.60 -2.16
N THR A 251 -11.47 5.61 -1.82
CA THR A 251 -10.86 6.80 -1.21
C THR A 251 -10.19 7.77 -2.20
N LEU A 252 -9.91 7.35 -3.46
CA LEU A 252 -9.09 8.16 -4.38
C LEU A 252 -9.48 8.13 -5.87
N ILE A 253 -10.38 7.25 -6.34
CA ILE A 253 -10.61 7.04 -7.78
C ILE A 253 -11.93 7.63 -8.27
N ASN A 254 -13.05 7.16 -7.73
CA ASN A 254 -14.36 7.37 -8.32
C ASN A 254 -15.07 8.60 -7.74
N ARG A 255 -15.05 9.71 -8.49
CA ARG A 255 -15.59 11.01 -8.03
C ARG A 255 -17.09 10.96 -7.79
N HIS A 256 -17.84 10.46 -8.78
CA HIS A 256 -19.30 10.40 -8.80
C HIS A 256 -19.75 9.03 -9.30
N PRO A 257 -19.53 7.94 -8.53
CA PRO A 257 -19.96 6.61 -8.94
C PRO A 257 -21.48 6.55 -9.07
N ASP A 258 -21.98 5.90 -10.12
CA ASP A 258 -23.36 5.44 -10.23
C ASP A 258 -23.57 4.14 -9.42
N GLU A 259 -24.75 3.55 -9.52
CA GLU A 259 -25.07 2.31 -8.81
C GLU A 259 -24.22 1.13 -9.24
N ASP A 260 -23.88 1.02 -10.52
CA ASP A 260 -23.07 -0.08 -11.06
C ASP A 260 -21.62 0.03 -10.58
N VAL A 261 -21.06 1.23 -10.67
CA VAL A 261 -19.70 1.51 -10.15
C VAL A 261 -19.62 1.31 -8.63
N LEU A 262 -20.67 1.68 -7.87
CA LEU A 262 -20.71 1.40 -6.43
C LEU A 262 -20.79 -0.10 -6.14
N THR A 263 -21.49 -0.87 -6.96
CA THR A 263 -21.54 -2.34 -6.87
C THR A 263 -20.16 -2.93 -7.12
N ASP A 264 -19.45 -2.47 -8.16
CA ASP A 264 -18.08 -2.91 -8.43
C ASP A 264 -17.12 -2.57 -7.27
N ILE A 265 -17.19 -1.35 -6.72
CA ILE A 265 -16.40 -0.95 -5.55
C ILE A 265 -16.70 -1.88 -4.36
N ALA A 266 -17.97 -2.24 -4.12
CA ALA A 266 -18.34 -3.15 -3.05
C ALA A 266 -17.78 -4.56 -3.26
N LYS A 267 -17.86 -5.10 -4.50
CA LYS A 267 -17.26 -6.40 -4.87
C LYS A 267 -15.76 -6.42 -4.66
N LEU A 268 -15.07 -5.40 -5.18
CA LEU A 268 -13.63 -5.24 -5.03
C LEU A 268 -13.23 -5.13 -3.56
N SER A 269 -14.01 -4.37 -2.77
CA SER A 269 -13.77 -4.22 -1.33
C SER A 269 -13.93 -5.55 -0.59
N ALA A 270 -14.99 -6.31 -0.88
CA ALA A 270 -15.19 -7.63 -0.28
C ALA A 270 -14.03 -8.59 -0.61
N GLY A 271 -13.58 -8.59 -1.88
CA GLY A 271 -12.43 -9.38 -2.31
C GLY A 271 -11.13 -8.98 -1.61
N THR A 272 -10.90 -7.69 -1.43
CA THR A 272 -9.69 -7.17 -0.76
C THR A 272 -9.70 -7.49 0.73
N VAL A 273 -10.84 -7.38 1.43
CA VAL A 273 -10.93 -7.80 2.84
C VAL A 273 -10.62 -9.28 3.00
N LYS A 274 -11.14 -10.13 2.12
CA LYS A 274 -10.81 -11.58 2.10
C LYS A 274 -9.34 -11.84 1.79
N PHE A 275 -8.71 -11.03 0.95
CA PHE A 275 -7.27 -11.12 0.68
C PHE A 275 -6.44 -10.94 1.97
N PHE A 276 -6.90 -10.12 2.92
CA PHE A 276 -6.29 -9.97 4.24
C PHE A 276 -6.71 -11.07 5.25
N ASN A 277 -7.42 -12.11 4.79
CA ASN A 277 -7.97 -13.21 5.61
C ASN A 277 -8.94 -12.72 6.70
N GLU A 278 -9.75 -11.72 6.37
CA GLU A 278 -10.83 -11.21 7.20
C GLU A 278 -12.18 -11.44 6.50
N GLU A 279 -13.23 -11.64 7.28
CA GLU A 279 -14.59 -11.71 6.74
C GLU A 279 -15.16 -10.30 6.56
N PRO A 280 -15.61 -9.93 5.34
CA PRO A 280 -16.18 -8.62 5.10
C PRO A 280 -17.58 -8.50 5.75
N VAL A 281 -17.72 -7.53 6.64
CA VAL A 281 -19.00 -7.06 7.19
C VAL A 281 -19.17 -5.62 6.75
N MET A 282 -19.99 -5.40 5.72
CA MET A 282 -19.94 -4.21 4.89
C MET A 282 -21.14 -3.28 5.12
N ALA A 283 -20.87 -2.01 5.42
CA ALA A 283 -21.86 -0.96 5.42
C ALA A 283 -21.70 -0.06 4.20
N MET A 284 -22.76 0.04 3.39
CA MET A 284 -22.84 1.00 2.29
C MET A 284 -23.40 2.32 2.83
N LEU A 285 -22.55 3.36 2.83
CA LEU A 285 -22.80 4.59 3.56
C LEU A 285 -23.57 5.64 2.78
N SER A 286 -24.36 6.41 3.54
CA SER A 286 -25.05 7.61 3.06
C SER A 286 -25.29 8.57 4.24
N TYR A 287 -25.86 9.74 3.96
CA TYR A 287 -26.43 10.63 4.98
C TYR A 287 -27.85 10.22 5.42
N SER A 288 -28.45 9.23 4.76
CA SER A 288 -29.78 8.66 4.99
C SER A 288 -29.68 7.25 5.58
N ASN A 289 -30.75 6.77 6.18
CA ASN A 289 -30.88 5.42 6.72
C ASN A 289 -32.08 4.72 6.11
N PHE A 290 -31.88 3.65 5.34
CA PHE A 290 -32.91 2.71 4.85
C PHE A 290 -34.15 3.39 4.25
N GLY A 291 -33.95 4.42 3.40
CA GLY A 291 -35.01 5.10 2.67
C GLY A 291 -35.62 6.30 3.40
N THR A 292 -34.98 6.85 4.43
CA THR A 292 -35.41 8.10 5.08
C THR A 292 -35.31 9.30 4.14
N ASP A 293 -34.48 9.21 3.08
CA ASP A 293 -34.49 10.13 1.95
C ASP A 293 -34.48 9.32 0.64
N ALA A 294 -35.33 9.75 -0.29
CA ALA A 294 -35.55 9.08 -1.58
C ALA A 294 -34.98 9.89 -2.77
N ILE A 295 -34.02 10.81 -2.53
CA ILE A 295 -33.45 11.68 -3.57
C ILE A 295 -31.90 11.55 -3.55
N GLY A 296 -31.28 11.52 -4.74
CA GLY A 296 -29.83 11.60 -4.91
C GLY A 296 -29.05 10.37 -4.46
N SER A 297 -28.03 10.60 -3.64
CA SER A 297 -27.07 9.57 -3.24
C SER A 297 -27.69 8.33 -2.57
N PRO A 298 -28.67 8.42 -1.66
CA PRO A 298 -29.32 7.26 -1.06
C PRO A 298 -29.86 6.24 -2.05
N ILE A 299 -30.47 6.71 -3.15
CA ILE A 299 -31.09 5.81 -4.15
C ILE A 299 -30.05 4.91 -4.80
N LYS A 300 -28.92 5.47 -5.25
CA LYS A 300 -27.86 4.67 -5.90
C LYS A 300 -27.20 3.69 -4.93
N VAL A 301 -27.02 4.08 -3.68
CA VAL A 301 -26.48 3.19 -2.64
C VAL A 301 -27.46 2.03 -2.38
N LYS A 302 -28.75 2.32 -2.22
CA LYS A 302 -29.79 1.29 -2.06
C LYS A 302 -29.82 0.29 -3.21
N LYS A 303 -29.70 0.77 -4.47
CA LYS A 303 -29.65 -0.09 -5.65
C LYS A 303 -28.41 -0.98 -5.65
N ALA A 304 -27.23 -0.41 -5.35
CA ALA A 304 -25.99 -1.18 -5.25
C ALA A 304 -26.06 -2.25 -4.15
N VAL A 305 -26.65 -1.93 -2.99
CA VAL A 305 -26.90 -2.92 -1.92
C VAL A 305 -27.80 -4.05 -2.40
N ALA A 306 -28.90 -3.72 -3.07
CA ALA A 306 -29.85 -4.71 -3.57
C ALA A 306 -29.18 -5.68 -4.57
N GLU A 307 -28.35 -5.15 -5.49
CA GLU A 307 -27.62 -5.98 -6.45
C GLU A 307 -26.56 -6.86 -5.76
N MET A 308 -25.81 -6.32 -4.81
CA MET A 308 -24.84 -7.09 -4.02
C MET A 308 -25.53 -8.22 -3.23
N GLN A 309 -26.67 -7.95 -2.61
CA GLN A 309 -27.43 -8.94 -1.84
C GLN A 309 -28.04 -10.03 -2.70
N LYS A 310 -28.36 -9.73 -3.95
CA LYS A 310 -28.86 -10.69 -4.93
C LYS A 310 -27.74 -11.59 -5.46
N GLU A 311 -26.58 -11.00 -5.79
CA GLU A 311 -25.45 -11.73 -6.35
C GLU A 311 -24.67 -12.53 -5.26
N PHE A 312 -24.60 -11.98 -4.04
CA PHE A 312 -23.89 -12.58 -2.91
C PHE A 312 -24.82 -12.71 -1.68
N PRO A 313 -25.75 -13.68 -1.66
CA PRO A 313 -26.77 -13.82 -0.60
C PRO A 313 -26.18 -13.99 0.80
N ASP A 314 -25.02 -14.63 0.90
CA ASP A 314 -24.34 -14.94 2.17
C ASP A 314 -23.43 -13.81 2.67
N LEU A 315 -23.15 -12.79 1.83
CA LEU A 315 -22.34 -11.65 2.20
C LEU A 315 -23.08 -10.77 3.22
N ALA A 316 -22.39 -10.45 4.32
CA ALA A 316 -22.90 -9.52 5.30
C ALA A 316 -22.75 -8.09 4.78
N ILE A 317 -23.74 -7.63 3.99
CA ILE A 317 -23.79 -6.27 3.43
C ILE A 317 -25.17 -5.67 3.58
N ASP A 318 -25.23 -4.38 3.97
CA ASP A 318 -26.48 -3.64 4.09
C ASP A 318 -26.27 -2.12 3.98
N GLY A 319 -27.34 -1.37 3.81
CA GLY A 319 -27.40 0.09 3.66
C GLY A 319 -28.59 0.48 2.75
N GLU A 320 -28.77 1.74 2.46
CA GLU A 320 -27.88 2.86 2.88
C GLU A 320 -28.04 3.14 4.38
N MET A 321 -26.94 3.51 5.02
CA MET A 321 -26.97 3.93 6.42
C MET A 321 -25.90 5.00 6.73
N GLN A 322 -26.16 5.76 7.77
CA GLN A 322 -25.19 6.71 8.31
C GLN A 322 -24.07 5.99 9.05
N VAL A 323 -22.89 6.62 9.11
CA VAL A 323 -21.68 6.03 9.68
C VAL A 323 -21.80 5.69 11.17
N ASN A 324 -22.58 6.47 11.95
CA ASN A 324 -22.83 6.19 13.37
C ASN A 324 -23.60 4.89 13.59
N TYR A 325 -24.56 4.55 12.70
CA TYR A 325 -25.27 3.26 12.75
C TYR A 325 -24.38 2.11 12.22
N ALA A 326 -23.52 2.37 11.25
CA ALA A 326 -22.54 1.39 10.80
C ALA A 326 -21.59 0.96 11.93
N LEU A 327 -21.06 1.93 12.67
CA LEU A 327 -20.03 1.70 13.70
C LEU A 327 -20.56 1.42 15.11
N ASN A 328 -21.86 1.60 15.36
CA ASN A 328 -22.50 1.30 16.63
C ASN A 328 -23.54 0.20 16.46
N LYS A 329 -23.13 -1.04 16.71
CA LYS A 329 -23.94 -2.24 16.59
C LYS A 329 -25.24 -2.16 17.38
N ASP A 330 -25.15 -1.78 18.66
CA ASP A 330 -26.30 -1.79 19.58
C ASP A 330 -27.35 -0.76 19.11
N LEU A 331 -26.91 0.45 18.74
CA LEU A 331 -27.77 1.49 18.21
C LEU A 331 -28.44 1.06 16.88
N ARG A 332 -27.69 0.41 15.98
CA ARG A 332 -28.23 -0.11 14.72
C ARG A 332 -29.26 -1.19 14.98
N ASP A 333 -28.94 -2.16 15.82
CA ASP A 333 -29.78 -3.33 16.08
C ASP A 333 -31.09 -2.96 16.81
N GLU A 334 -31.04 -1.90 17.65
CA GLU A 334 -32.24 -1.31 18.29
C GLU A 334 -33.13 -0.61 17.25
N LYS A 335 -32.56 0.26 16.41
CA LYS A 335 -33.33 1.12 15.49
C LYS A 335 -33.74 0.42 14.20
N TYR A 336 -32.89 -0.51 13.73
CA TYR A 336 -33.07 -1.23 12.46
C TYR A 336 -32.90 -2.74 12.63
N PRO A 337 -33.77 -3.41 13.43
CA PRO A 337 -33.63 -4.83 13.76
C PRO A 337 -33.78 -5.78 12.55
N PHE A 338 -34.21 -5.26 11.41
CA PHE A 338 -34.32 -5.95 10.12
C PHE A 338 -33.02 -5.99 9.34
N SER A 339 -32.00 -5.20 9.74
CA SER A 339 -30.73 -5.12 9.01
C SER A 339 -30.04 -6.47 8.95
N ARG A 340 -29.46 -6.82 7.78
CA ARG A 340 -28.62 -8.01 7.59
C ARG A 340 -27.33 -7.96 8.41
N LEU A 341 -26.97 -6.79 8.94
CA LEU A 341 -25.81 -6.60 9.81
C LEU A 341 -26.15 -6.77 11.29
N LYS A 342 -27.40 -7.16 11.63
CA LYS A 342 -27.82 -7.36 13.04
C LYS A 342 -26.86 -8.35 13.74
N GLY A 343 -26.38 -7.96 14.92
CA GLY A 343 -25.45 -8.74 15.75
C GLY A 343 -24.01 -8.77 15.23
N LYS A 344 -23.68 -8.11 14.12
CA LYS A 344 -22.34 -8.13 13.51
C LYS A 344 -21.63 -6.79 13.69
N ASP A 345 -20.34 -6.85 13.91
CA ASP A 345 -19.49 -5.65 13.94
C ASP A 345 -19.00 -5.35 12.51
N VAL A 346 -19.33 -4.15 12.03
CA VAL A 346 -18.93 -3.69 10.70
C VAL A 346 -17.43 -3.40 10.68
N ASN A 347 -16.75 -3.94 9.68
CA ASN A 347 -15.33 -3.67 9.43
C ASN A 347 -15.06 -3.00 8.08
N THR A 348 -16.04 -2.95 7.18
CA THR A 348 -15.85 -2.42 5.81
C THR A 348 -16.87 -1.31 5.55
N LEU A 349 -16.35 -0.12 5.21
CA LEU A 349 -17.13 1.10 4.97
C LEU A 349 -16.98 1.52 3.51
N VAL A 350 -18.06 1.45 2.74
CA VAL A 350 -18.10 1.90 1.34
C VAL A 350 -18.85 3.21 1.25
N PHE A 351 -18.17 4.24 0.78
CA PHE A 351 -18.69 5.60 0.70
C PHE A 351 -19.38 5.88 -0.64
N PRO A 352 -20.38 6.77 -0.67
CA PRO A 352 -21.17 7.04 -1.87
C PRO A 352 -20.45 7.88 -2.94
N ASN A 353 -19.33 8.48 -2.61
CA ASN A 353 -18.53 9.29 -3.53
C ASN A 353 -17.14 9.61 -2.95
N LEU A 354 -16.23 10.05 -3.83
CA LEU A 354 -14.86 10.38 -3.46
C LEU A 354 -14.75 11.45 -2.37
N SER A 355 -15.55 12.52 -2.45
CA SER A 355 -15.43 13.63 -1.49
C SER A 355 -15.72 13.19 -0.06
N SER A 356 -16.72 12.32 0.14
CA SER A 356 -17.06 11.80 1.46
C SER A 356 -16.00 10.80 1.97
N ALA A 357 -15.52 9.89 1.11
CA ALA A 357 -14.51 8.90 1.50
C ALA A 357 -13.15 9.55 1.81
N ASN A 358 -12.69 10.41 0.90
CA ASN A 358 -11.42 11.11 1.04
C ASN A 358 -11.43 12.03 2.28
N GLY A 359 -12.49 12.82 2.46
CA GLY A 359 -12.65 13.67 3.64
C GLY A 359 -12.67 12.87 4.94
N ALA A 360 -13.38 11.73 4.96
CA ALA A 360 -13.48 10.89 6.16
C ALA A 360 -12.12 10.29 6.55
N TYR A 361 -11.40 9.66 5.61
CA TYR A 361 -10.13 9.04 5.97
C TYR A 361 -9.05 10.07 6.33
N LYS A 362 -8.97 11.22 5.63
CA LYS A 362 -8.03 12.30 5.95
C LYS A 362 -8.36 12.94 7.31
N LEU A 363 -9.64 13.07 7.67
CA LEU A 363 -10.06 13.54 8.99
C LEU A 363 -9.63 12.55 10.09
N LEU A 364 -9.84 11.25 9.87
CA LEU A 364 -9.41 10.21 10.81
C LEU A 364 -7.89 10.19 10.97
N GLN A 365 -7.14 10.34 9.89
CA GLN A 365 -5.68 10.44 9.90
C GLN A 365 -5.21 11.68 10.71
N GLY A 366 -5.81 12.84 10.45
CA GLY A 366 -5.44 14.09 11.13
C GLY A 366 -5.80 14.12 12.61
N LEU A 367 -6.91 13.49 13.02
CA LEU A 367 -7.35 13.42 14.42
C LEU A 367 -6.67 12.30 15.21
N ASN A 368 -6.14 11.30 14.54
CA ASN A 368 -5.48 10.15 15.17
C ASN A 368 -4.15 9.84 14.48
N PRO A 369 -3.13 10.69 14.66
CA PRO A 369 -1.84 10.55 13.98
C PRO A 369 -1.08 9.27 14.36
N GLU A 370 -1.45 8.62 15.48
CA GLU A 370 -0.89 7.34 15.91
C GLU A 370 -1.61 6.13 15.30
N ALA A 371 -2.73 6.34 14.58
CA ALA A 371 -3.40 5.25 13.90
C ALA A 371 -2.55 4.78 12.71
N GLU A 372 -2.29 3.49 12.65
CA GLU A 372 -1.65 2.89 11.50
C GLU A 372 -2.63 2.86 10.33
N ILE A 373 -2.20 3.41 9.19
CA ILE A 373 -2.96 3.41 7.95
C ILE A 373 -2.14 2.69 6.88
N ILE A 374 -2.71 1.64 6.30
CA ILE A 374 -2.13 0.96 5.14
C ILE A 374 -2.94 1.34 3.90
N GLY A 375 -2.28 1.90 2.92
CA GLY A 375 -2.94 2.34 1.70
C GLY A 375 -2.21 3.51 1.03
N PRO A 376 -2.71 3.97 -0.11
CA PRO A 376 -3.89 3.44 -0.85
C PRO A 376 -3.60 2.12 -1.56
N ILE A 377 -4.48 1.14 -1.38
CA ILE A 377 -4.44 -0.16 -2.07
C ILE A 377 -5.32 -0.07 -3.31
N GLN A 378 -4.77 -0.27 -4.49
CA GLN A 378 -5.53 -0.30 -5.74
C GLN A 378 -6.17 -1.68 -5.92
N MET A 379 -7.47 -1.68 -6.24
CA MET A 379 -8.31 -2.86 -6.40
C MET A 379 -8.89 -2.90 -7.81
N GLY A 380 -8.79 -4.03 -8.53
CA GLY A 380 -9.49 -4.22 -9.80
C GLY A 380 -8.66 -3.91 -11.06
N LEU A 381 -7.37 -3.64 -10.94
CA LEU A 381 -6.45 -3.61 -12.08
C LEU A 381 -6.04 -5.03 -12.48
N ASN A 382 -5.70 -5.22 -13.77
CA ASN A 382 -5.27 -6.53 -14.30
C ASN A 382 -3.93 -7.01 -13.74
N LYS A 383 -3.10 -6.09 -13.24
CA LYS A 383 -1.77 -6.37 -12.69
C LYS A 383 -1.57 -5.64 -11.37
N PRO A 384 -0.65 -6.10 -10.51
CA PRO A 384 -0.32 -5.49 -9.23
C PRO A 384 0.38 -4.14 -9.41
N ILE A 385 -0.39 -3.09 -9.50
CA ILE A 385 0.07 -1.71 -9.64
C ILE A 385 -0.46 -0.91 -8.47
N HIS A 386 0.42 -0.31 -7.67
CA HIS A 386 0.02 0.48 -6.52
C HIS A 386 0.58 1.90 -6.59
N PHE A 387 -0.27 2.86 -6.23
CA PHE A 387 0.06 4.28 -6.18
C PHE A 387 0.13 4.72 -4.73
N THR A 388 1.21 5.37 -4.33
CA THR A 388 1.33 5.98 -3.01
C THR A 388 0.75 7.40 -3.01
N ASP A 389 0.54 7.99 -1.84
CA ASP A 389 0.28 9.42 -1.71
C ASP A 389 1.61 10.19 -1.81
N SER A 390 1.57 11.44 -2.26
CA SER A 390 2.75 12.33 -2.34
C SER A 390 3.42 12.58 -0.98
N GLU A 391 2.66 12.39 0.11
CA GLU A 391 3.10 12.57 1.49
C GLU A 391 3.48 11.25 2.18
N SER A 392 3.47 10.12 1.44
CA SER A 392 3.78 8.81 2.01
C SER A 392 5.19 8.76 2.59
N SER A 393 5.28 8.25 3.80
CA SER A 393 6.55 7.98 4.48
C SER A 393 7.26 6.76 3.88
N VAL A 394 8.51 6.54 4.27
CA VAL A 394 9.25 5.32 3.92
C VAL A 394 8.48 4.06 4.35
N GLN A 395 7.92 4.08 5.56
CA GLN A 395 7.19 2.93 6.10
C GLN A 395 5.88 2.65 5.33
N ASP A 396 5.15 3.69 4.92
CA ASP A 396 3.94 3.54 4.10
C ASP A 396 4.27 2.87 2.77
N ILE A 397 5.38 3.27 2.13
CA ILE A 397 5.84 2.68 0.87
C ILE A 397 6.26 1.22 1.08
N VAL A 398 6.96 0.89 2.17
CA VAL A 398 7.32 -0.50 2.51
C VAL A 398 6.08 -1.35 2.74
N ASN A 399 5.07 -0.82 3.44
CA ASN A 399 3.79 -1.52 3.67
C ASN A 399 3.06 -1.78 2.35
N ILE A 400 2.97 -0.78 1.46
CA ILE A 400 2.38 -0.95 0.12
C ILE A 400 3.20 -1.89 -0.75
N THR A 401 4.53 -1.91 -0.61
CA THR A 401 5.39 -2.88 -1.29
C THR A 401 5.05 -4.31 -0.86
N ALA A 402 4.84 -4.55 0.43
CA ALA A 402 4.42 -5.86 0.91
C ALA A 402 3.04 -6.29 0.36
N VAL A 403 2.08 -5.35 0.27
CA VAL A 403 0.79 -5.60 -0.41
C VAL A 403 1.00 -5.98 -1.87
N ALA A 404 1.81 -5.21 -2.61
CA ALA A 404 2.10 -5.45 -4.02
C ALA A 404 2.75 -6.82 -4.28
N VAL A 405 3.66 -7.22 -3.40
CA VAL A 405 4.32 -8.53 -3.46
C VAL A 405 3.32 -9.67 -3.29
N ILE A 406 2.44 -9.57 -2.29
CA ILE A 406 1.43 -10.62 -2.05
C ILE A 406 0.41 -10.65 -3.19
N ASP A 407 -0.03 -9.50 -3.70
CA ASP A 407 -0.94 -9.43 -4.84
C ASP A 407 -0.32 -10.08 -6.09
N ALA A 408 0.95 -9.81 -6.39
CA ALA A 408 1.69 -10.44 -7.47
C ALA A 408 1.83 -11.95 -7.30
N TYR A 409 2.09 -12.41 -6.09
CA TYR A 409 2.16 -13.84 -5.79
C TYR A 409 0.82 -14.55 -5.99
N VAL A 410 -0.27 -13.96 -5.50
CA VAL A 410 -1.64 -14.49 -5.66
C VAL A 410 -2.02 -14.54 -7.15
N GLU A 411 -1.68 -13.51 -7.92
CA GLU A 411 -1.93 -13.51 -9.38
C GLU A 411 -1.18 -14.65 -10.09
N LYS A 412 0.10 -14.85 -9.75
CA LYS A 412 0.88 -15.97 -10.33
C LYS A 412 0.25 -17.33 -10.06
N ILE A 413 -0.25 -17.56 -8.84
CA ILE A 413 -0.92 -18.82 -8.51
C ILE A 413 -2.22 -19.01 -9.30
N LYS A 414 -3.00 -17.94 -9.49
CA LYS A 414 -4.25 -18.00 -10.29
C LYS A 414 -3.98 -18.34 -11.76
N ASN A 415 -2.89 -17.81 -12.32
CA ASN A 415 -2.51 -18.05 -13.72
C ASN A 415 -1.87 -19.42 -13.96
N GLN A 416 -1.52 -20.17 -12.91
CA GLN A 416 -0.98 -21.54 -13.00
C GLN A 416 -2.07 -22.63 -12.89
N LYS A 417 -3.27 -22.24 -12.52
CA LYS A 417 -4.46 -23.12 -12.45
C LYS A 417 -5.32 -23.00 -13.70
#